data_1640e733e49ee885a491717211d65633
#
_entry.id   1640e733e49ee885a491717211d65633
#
_cell.length_a   1.000
_cell.length_b   1.000
_cell.length_c   1.000
_cell.angle_alpha   90.00
_cell.angle_beta   90.00
_cell.angle_gamma   90.00
#
_symmetry.space_group_name_H-M   'P 1'
#
loop_
_entity.id
_entity.type
_entity.pdbx_description
1 polymer ?
#
loop_
_entity_poly.entity_id
_entity_poly.type
_entity_poly.pdbx_seq_one_letter_code
_entity_poly.pdbx_strand_id
1 'polypeptide(L)'
;MSTDDIAPQLHAPAGQSAGARRIRRDHRALLTAADERWLAQTIEAGRDARLRVDADDARDGDAELVAEGGRARHHFIEANVRLVQSIANRFSVPVHLDRDDIVQDGMIGLEKAVEKFDWRRGYKFSTYATWWIRQSIQRGLEASATTIRIPGHRTRELRTAIAASTATGVRLDDELAMIDMLGQLESMDRPIGDGPDTLGTLVASSEEGPDDAAVRRVARQQIDALLGHLDDTSAFAVAARFGLRGHEPATFAAIADELGVTPQAVRRRVERAIAKLRTHAEPIAA
;
A
#
# COMPACT_ATOMS: atom_id res chain seq x y z
N MET A 1 -45.81 -14.99 -25.08
CA MET A 1 -44.81 -15.65 -25.90
C MET A 1 -43.57 -15.74 -25.04
N SER A 2 -43.39 -16.92 -24.47
CA SER A 2 -42.30 -17.25 -23.56
C SER A 2 -41.02 -17.47 -24.38
N THR A 3 -39.91 -16.82 -23.94
CA THR A 3 -38.57 -17.17 -24.37
C THR A 3 -37.98 -18.10 -23.33
N ASP A 4 -38.31 -19.37 -23.47
CA ASP A 4 -37.72 -20.47 -22.73
C ASP A 4 -36.42 -20.93 -23.40
N ASP A 5 -35.37 -21.00 -22.60
CA ASP A 5 -34.49 -22.16 -22.45
C ASP A 5 -33.65 -22.61 -23.68
N ILE A 6 -32.47 -22.03 -23.81
CA ILE A 6 -31.36 -22.72 -24.48
C ILE A 6 -30.17 -22.82 -23.52
N ALA A 7 -30.27 -23.76 -22.54
CA ALA A 7 -29.11 -24.29 -21.86
C ALA A 7 -28.51 -25.43 -22.68
N PRO A 8 -27.23 -25.39 -23.07
CA PRO A 8 -26.61 -26.51 -23.79
C PRO A 8 -26.56 -27.75 -22.89
N GLN A 9 -27.15 -28.84 -23.36
CA GLN A 9 -27.09 -30.16 -22.72
C GLN A 9 -25.65 -30.69 -22.82
N LEU A 10 -24.93 -30.63 -21.71
CA LEU A 10 -23.64 -31.30 -21.54
C LEU A 10 -23.85 -32.80 -21.56
N HIS A 11 -23.34 -33.47 -22.59
CA HIS A 11 -23.28 -34.94 -22.66
C HIS A 11 -22.30 -35.42 -21.58
N ALA A 12 -22.83 -36.03 -20.53
CA ALA A 12 -22.05 -36.69 -19.49
C ALA A 12 -21.60 -38.07 -19.99
N PRO A 13 -20.33 -38.49 -19.81
CA PRO A 13 -19.89 -39.86 -20.12
C PRO A 13 -20.68 -40.86 -19.26
N ALA A 14 -21.05 -41.98 -19.88
CA ALA A 14 -21.81 -43.07 -19.24
C ALA A 14 -21.01 -43.61 -18.03
N GLY A 15 -21.46 -43.29 -16.80
CA GLY A 15 -20.80 -43.69 -15.56
C GLY A 15 -20.87 -42.62 -14.44
N GLN A 16 -21.52 -41.48 -14.66
CA GLN A 16 -21.61 -40.42 -13.65
C GLN A 16 -22.54 -40.81 -12.48
N SER A 17 -22.00 -40.78 -11.27
CA SER A 17 -22.72 -41.02 -10.02
C SER A 17 -23.91 -40.06 -9.83
N ALA A 18 -24.92 -40.51 -9.07
CA ALA A 18 -26.13 -39.73 -8.74
C ALA A 18 -25.80 -38.32 -8.10
N GLY A 19 -24.60 -38.14 -7.58
CA GLY A 19 -24.08 -36.88 -7.06
C GLY A 19 -23.92 -35.77 -8.08
N ALA A 20 -23.39 -36.09 -9.27
CA ALA A 20 -23.17 -35.12 -10.35
C ALA A 20 -24.48 -34.51 -10.89
N ARG A 21 -25.58 -35.28 -10.85
CA ARG A 21 -26.91 -34.77 -11.23
C ARG A 21 -27.55 -33.86 -10.20
N ARG A 22 -27.16 -33.99 -8.93
CA ARG A 22 -27.71 -33.22 -7.81
C ARG A 22 -27.11 -31.82 -7.72
N ILE A 23 -25.82 -31.66 -8.01
CA ILE A 23 -25.07 -30.37 -7.98
C ILE A 23 -25.68 -29.35 -8.95
N ARG A 24 -26.30 -29.78 -10.04
CA ARG A 24 -26.90 -28.90 -11.07
C ARG A 24 -28.16 -28.15 -10.62
N ARG A 25 -28.79 -28.49 -9.48
CA ARG A 25 -30.10 -27.95 -9.11
C ARG A 25 -30.11 -26.92 -8.00
N ASP A 26 -29.06 -26.84 -7.19
CA ASP A 26 -29.02 -25.89 -6.08
C ASP A 26 -27.58 -25.39 -5.81
N HIS A 27 -27.25 -24.24 -6.35
CA HIS A 27 -25.93 -23.58 -6.17
C HIS A 27 -25.64 -23.17 -4.70
N ARG A 28 -26.63 -23.26 -3.81
CA ARG A 28 -26.52 -22.91 -2.39
C ARG A 28 -26.51 -24.12 -1.45
N ALA A 29 -26.64 -25.33 -1.98
CA ALA A 29 -26.61 -26.53 -1.17
C ALA A 29 -25.17 -26.82 -0.66
N LEU A 30 -25.07 -27.30 0.58
CA LEU A 30 -23.79 -27.77 1.13
C LEU A 30 -23.29 -28.96 0.34
N LEU A 31 -22.02 -28.91 -0.08
CA LEU A 31 -21.36 -29.99 -0.80
C LEU A 31 -21.13 -31.19 0.12
N THR A 32 -21.38 -32.38 -0.40
CA THR A 32 -20.99 -33.62 0.25
C THR A 32 -19.51 -33.94 -0.07
N ALA A 33 -18.88 -34.85 0.70
CA ALA A 33 -17.51 -35.30 0.42
C ALA A 33 -17.35 -35.94 -0.96
N ALA A 34 -18.44 -36.47 -1.55
CA ALA A 34 -18.44 -36.99 -2.92
C ALA A 34 -18.45 -35.85 -3.94
N ASP A 35 -19.21 -34.79 -3.67
CA ASP A 35 -19.29 -33.59 -4.51
C ASP A 35 -17.95 -32.85 -4.50
N GLU A 36 -17.33 -32.67 -3.32
CA GLU A 36 -16.00 -32.04 -3.17
C GLU A 36 -14.94 -32.79 -4.01
N ARG A 37 -14.98 -34.12 -3.98
CA ARG A 37 -14.07 -34.99 -4.72
C ARG A 37 -14.28 -34.85 -6.23
N TRP A 38 -15.55 -34.92 -6.70
CA TRP A 38 -15.88 -34.81 -8.12
C TRP A 38 -15.48 -33.44 -8.68
N LEU A 39 -15.79 -32.35 -7.97
CA LEU A 39 -15.39 -31.01 -8.35
C LEU A 39 -13.87 -30.87 -8.44
N ALA A 40 -13.14 -31.38 -7.45
CA ALA A 40 -11.68 -31.32 -7.44
C ALA A 40 -11.05 -32.10 -8.61
N GLN A 41 -11.59 -33.29 -8.94
CA GLN A 41 -11.17 -34.09 -10.11
C GLN A 41 -11.44 -33.35 -11.43
N THR A 42 -12.59 -32.72 -11.55
CA THR A 42 -12.97 -31.98 -12.77
C THR A 42 -12.09 -30.75 -12.95
N ILE A 43 -11.75 -30.04 -11.84
CA ILE A 43 -10.82 -28.88 -11.84
C ILE A 43 -9.41 -29.35 -12.23
N GLU A 44 -8.95 -30.50 -11.70
CA GLU A 44 -7.64 -31.06 -12.02
C GLU A 44 -7.55 -31.43 -13.51
N ALA A 45 -8.56 -32.15 -14.05
CA ALA A 45 -8.63 -32.52 -15.47
C ALA A 45 -8.61 -31.26 -16.38
N GLY A 46 -9.38 -30.22 -16.03
CA GLY A 46 -9.38 -28.94 -16.76
C GLY A 46 -8.04 -28.23 -16.72
N ARG A 47 -7.34 -28.27 -15.58
CA ARG A 47 -6.00 -27.70 -15.45
C ARG A 47 -4.98 -28.44 -16.30
N ASP A 48 -5.02 -29.78 -16.27
CA ASP A 48 -4.10 -30.61 -17.07
C ASP A 48 -4.35 -30.46 -18.59
N ALA A 49 -5.62 -30.32 -18.99
CA ALA A 49 -5.97 -29.97 -20.35
C ALA A 49 -5.45 -28.57 -20.75
N ARG A 50 -5.55 -27.59 -19.85
CA ARG A 50 -5.01 -26.25 -20.07
C ARG A 50 -3.51 -26.25 -20.30
N LEU A 51 -2.76 -26.99 -19.47
CA LEU A 51 -1.31 -27.13 -19.63
C LEU A 51 -0.92 -27.74 -20.98
N ARG A 52 -1.70 -28.70 -21.48
CA ARG A 52 -1.46 -29.28 -22.83
C ARG A 52 -1.74 -28.27 -23.95
N VAL A 53 -2.82 -27.52 -23.84
CA VAL A 53 -3.16 -26.44 -24.80
C VAL A 53 -2.05 -25.37 -24.81
N ASP A 54 -1.59 -24.94 -23.63
CA ASP A 54 -0.54 -23.91 -23.50
C ASP A 54 0.83 -24.43 -23.98
N ALA A 55 1.06 -25.75 -23.98
CA ALA A 55 2.28 -26.41 -24.48
C ALA A 55 2.20 -26.81 -25.99
N ASP A 56 1.15 -26.39 -26.70
CA ASP A 56 0.90 -26.74 -28.11
C ASP A 56 0.75 -28.25 -28.36
N ASP A 57 0.38 -29.05 -27.33
CA ASP A 57 0.08 -30.51 -27.36
C ASP A 57 -1.40 -30.74 -27.07
N ALA A 58 -2.25 -29.89 -27.63
CA ALA A 58 -3.70 -29.98 -27.42
C ALA A 58 -4.29 -31.24 -28.06
N ARG A 59 -5.19 -31.89 -27.34
CA ARG A 59 -5.94 -33.10 -27.80
C ARG A 59 -7.39 -32.74 -28.05
N ASP A 60 -8.05 -33.60 -28.87
CA ASP A 60 -9.48 -33.46 -29.08
C ASP A 60 -10.22 -33.50 -27.74
N GLY A 61 -11.08 -32.51 -27.48
CA GLY A 61 -11.83 -32.37 -26.23
C GLY A 61 -11.15 -31.58 -25.11
N ASP A 62 -9.90 -31.16 -25.25
CA ASP A 62 -9.21 -30.36 -24.20
C ASP A 62 -9.90 -29.02 -23.97
N ALA A 63 -10.43 -28.37 -25.00
CA ALA A 63 -11.18 -27.13 -24.87
C ALA A 63 -12.43 -27.29 -23.98
N GLU A 64 -13.16 -28.41 -24.15
CA GLU A 64 -14.30 -28.72 -23.30
C GLU A 64 -13.90 -29.03 -21.87
N LEU A 65 -12.82 -29.76 -21.65
CA LEU A 65 -12.30 -30.05 -20.30
C LEU A 65 -11.86 -28.75 -19.57
N VAL A 66 -11.22 -27.82 -20.26
CA VAL A 66 -10.86 -26.50 -19.71
C VAL A 66 -12.11 -25.72 -19.30
N ALA A 67 -13.12 -25.69 -20.18
CA ALA A 67 -14.38 -24.99 -19.88
C ALA A 67 -15.14 -25.65 -18.72
N GLU A 68 -15.15 -26.99 -18.64
CA GLU A 68 -15.79 -27.73 -17.55
C GLU A 68 -15.05 -27.54 -16.24
N GLY A 69 -13.73 -27.59 -16.24
CA GLY A 69 -12.89 -27.28 -15.07
C GLY A 69 -13.11 -25.87 -14.55
N GLY A 70 -13.26 -24.89 -15.44
CA GLY A 70 -13.59 -23.51 -15.07
C GLY A 70 -14.97 -23.39 -14.39
N ARG A 71 -15.98 -24.06 -14.92
CA ARG A 71 -17.32 -24.09 -14.29
C ARG A 71 -17.32 -24.80 -12.95
N ALA A 72 -16.59 -25.91 -12.84
CA ALA A 72 -16.45 -26.66 -11.59
C ALA A 72 -15.74 -25.81 -10.51
N ARG A 73 -14.69 -25.08 -10.89
CA ARG A 73 -13.99 -24.14 -9.99
C ARG A 73 -14.93 -23.05 -9.46
N HIS A 74 -15.67 -22.42 -10.35
CA HIS A 74 -16.63 -21.38 -9.96
C HIS A 74 -17.68 -21.93 -8.99
N HIS A 75 -18.28 -23.05 -9.30
CA HIS A 75 -19.26 -23.70 -8.42
C HIS A 75 -18.66 -24.09 -7.06
N PHE A 76 -17.42 -24.59 -7.03
CA PHE A 76 -16.75 -24.97 -5.78
C PHE A 76 -16.53 -23.75 -4.88
N ILE A 77 -16.14 -22.60 -5.47
CA ILE A 77 -15.99 -21.33 -4.75
C ILE A 77 -17.34 -20.85 -4.23
N GLU A 78 -18.37 -20.75 -5.07
CA GLU A 78 -19.70 -20.26 -4.70
C GLU A 78 -20.33 -21.05 -3.55
N ALA A 79 -20.25 -22.39 -3.61
CA ALA A 79 -20.79 -23.26 -2.56
C ALA A 79 -20.11 -23.05 -1.19
N ASN A 80 -18.89 -22.50 -1.17
CA ASN A 80 -18.10 -22.30 0.05
C ASN A 80 -18.00 -20.83 0.51
N VAL A 81 -18.68 -19.87 -0.12
CA VAL A 81 -18.70 -18.45 0.30
C VAL A 81 -19.16 -18.29 1.76
N ARG A 82 -20.16 -19.08 2.18
CA ARG A 82 -20.65 -19.07 3.57
C ARG A 82 -19.58 -19.47 4.59
N LEU A 83 -18.65 -20.36 4.20
CA LEU A 83 -17.50 -20.71 5.06
C LEU A 83 -16.60 -19.48 5.26
N VAL A 84 -16.30 -18.72 4.20
CA VAL A 84 -15.52 -17.48 4.29
C VAL A 84 -16.21 -16.49 5.22
N GLN A 85 -17.51 -16.22 5.03
CA GLN A 85 -18.28 -15.32 5.88
C GLN A 85 -18.24 -15.75 7.36
N SER A 86 -18.40 -17.05 7.64
CA SER A 86 -18.37 -17.57 9.00
C SER A 86 -17.02 -17.40 9.69
N ILE A 87 -15.92 -17.46 8.91
CA ILE A 87 -14.56 -17.25 9.41
C ILE A 87 -14.29 -15.76 9.57
N ALA A 88 -14.63 -14.92 8.58
CA ALA A 88 -14.45 -13.47 8.59
C ALA A 88 -15.18 -12.82 9.78
N ASN A 89 -16.36 -13.31 10.14
CA ASN A 89 -17.14 -12.83 11.29
C ASN A 89 -16.43 -13.02 12.66
N ARG A 90 -15.39 -13.84 12.72
CA ARG A 90 -14.63 -14.06 13.97
C ARG A 90 -13.44 -13.10 14.12
N PHE A 91 -13.16 -12.30 13.09
CA PHE A 91 -12.11 -11.29 13.14
C PHE A 91 -12.65 -9.97 13.65
N SER A 92 -11.85 -9.29 14.48
CA SER A 92 -12.10 -7.89 14.83
C SER A 92 -11.71 -7.02 13.65
N VAL A 93 -12.61 -6.13 13.26
CA VAL A 93 -12.42 -5.20 12.13
C VAL A 93 -11.97 -3.85 12.68
N PRO A 94 -10.83 -3.29 12.28
CA PRO A 94 -10.46 -1.93 12.60
C PRO A 94 -11.52 -0.94 12.08
N VAL A 95 -11.71 0.20 12.78
CA VAL A 95 -12.78 1.18 12.48
C VAL A 95 -12.69 1.75 11.05
N HIS A 96 -11.49 1.80 10.48
CA HIS A 96 -11.23 2.35 9.14
C HIS A 96 -11.33 1.31 8.00
N LEU A 97 -11.59 0.03 8.32
CA LEU A 97 -11.78 -1.03 7.32
C LEU A 97 -13.23 -1.47 7.28
N ASP A 98 -13.69 -1.84 6.09
CA ASP A 98 -14.99 -2.46 5.92
C ASP A 98 -14.88 -3.98 6.16
N ARG A 99 -15.97 -4.54 6.68
CA ARG A 99 -16.10 -6.00 6.84
C ARG A 99 -16.06 -6.72 5.50
N ASP A 100 -16.54 -6.09 4.46
CA ASP A 100 -16.53 -6.65 3.11
C ASP A 100 -15.10 -6.82 2.57
N ASP A 101 -14.17 -5.93 2.93
CA ASP A 101 -12.74 -6.08 2.58
C ASP A 101 -12.15 -7.35 3.18
N ILE A 102 -12.50 -7.64 4.44
CA ILE A 102 -12.05 -8.88 5.13
C ILE A 102 -12.65 -10.12 4.48
N VAL A 103 -13.89 -10.05 4.03
CA VAL A 103 -14.52 -11.13 3.27
C VAL A 103 -13.80 -11.33 1.93
N GLN A 104 -13.46 -10.26 1.21
CA GLN A 104 -12.70 -10.34 -0.05
C GLN A 104 -11.30 -10.96 0.16
N ASP A 105 -10.60 -10.56 1.21
CA ASP A 105 -9.33 -11.21 1.58
C ASP A 105 -9.52 -12.71 1.85
N GLY A 106 -10.59 -13.06 2.52
CA GLY A 106 -10.98 -14.44 2.75
C GLY A 106 -11.31 -15.20 1.46
N MET A 107 -11.95 -14.55 0.49
CA MET A 107 -12.24 -15.13 -0.84
C MET A 107 -10.95 -15.46 -1.61
N ILE A 108 -9.94 -14.58 -1.55
CA ILE A 108 -8.61 -14.87 -2.13
C ILE A 108 -7.99 -16.12 -1.48
N GLY A 109 -8.18 -16.29 -0.18
CA GLY A 109 -7.76 -17.49 0.55
C GLY A 109 -8.51 -18.75 0.08
N LEU A 110 -9.83 -18.65 -0.10
CA LEU A 110 -10.66 -19.73 -0.61
C LEU A 110 -10.25 -20.16 -2.04
N GLU A 111 -10.00 -19.22 -2.94
CA GLU A 111 -9.50 -19.50 -4.28
C GLU A 111 -8.21 -20.31 -4.26
N LYS A 112 -7.23 -19.89 -3.44
CA LYS A 112 -5.97 -20.62 -3.25
C LYS A 112 -6.19 -22.01 -2.67
N ALA A 113 -7.17 -22.17 -1.77
CA ALA A 113 -7.53 -23.46 -1.23
C ALA A 113 -8.11 -24.39 -2.30
N VAL A 114 -8.99 -23.90 -3.16
CA VAL A 114 -9.57 -24.67 -4.29
C VAL A 114 -8.48 -25.11 -5.27
N GLU A 115 -7.53 -24.23 -5.60
CA GLU A 115 -6.43 -24.54 -6.52
C GLU A 115 -5.47 -25.62 -5.99
N LYS A 116 -5.27 -25.66 -4.67
CA LYS A 116 -4.27 -26.52 -4.03
C LYS A 116 -4.89 -27.72 -3.29
N PHE A 117 -6.20 -27.91 -3.38
CA PHE A 117 -6.87 -28.99 -2.69
C PHE A 117 -6.55 -30.35 -3.32
N ASP A 118 -5.97 -31.23 -2.51
CA ASP A 118 -5.69 -32.64 -2.87
C ASP A 118 -6.76 -33.55 -2.28
N TRP A 119 -7.74 -33.91 -3.10
CA TRP A 119 -8.84 -34.81 -2.75
C TRP A 119 -8.40 -36.24 -2.39
N ARG A 120 -7.20 -36.65 -2.79
CA ARG A 120 -6.64 -37.99 -2.53
C ARG A 120 -6.33 -38.20 -1.04
N ARG A 121 -6.12 -37.10 -0.30
CA ARG A 121 -5.82 -37.15 1.16
C ARG A 121 -7.02 -37.48 2.03
N GLY A 122 -8.24 -37.50 1.51
CA GLY A 122 -9.43 -37.91 2.24
C GLY A 122 -9.95 -36.92 3.29
N TYR A 123 -9.33 -35.77 3.46
CA TYR A 123 -9.82 -34.73 4.37
C TYR A 123 -10.97 -33.93 3.74
N LYS A 124 -11.88 -33.39 4.58
CA LYS A 124 -12.90 -32.46 4.13
C LYS A 124 -12.26 -31.17 3.63
N PHE A 125 -12.78 -30.64 2.54
CA PHE A 125 -12.33 -29.35 1.98
C PHE A 125 -12.35 -28.23 3.02
N SER A 126 -13.43 -28.12 3.81
CA SER A 126 -13.57 -27.08 4.82
C SER A 126 -12.43 -27.05 5.84
N THR A 127 -11.86 -28.21 6.22
CA THR A 127 -10.70 -28.28 7.15
C THR A 127 -9.46 -27.65 6.52
N TYR A 128 -9.21 -27.94 5.25
CA TYR A 128 -8.08 -27.42 4.50
C TYR A 128 -8.25 -25.93 4.18
N ALA A 129 -9.44 -25.53 3.69
CA ALA A 129 -9.74 -24.16 3.31
C ALA A 129 -9.69 -23.19 4.49
N THR A 130 -10.11 -23.61 5.69
CA THR A 130 -10.09 -22.76 6.90
C THR A 130 -8.70 -22.17 7.16
N TRP A 131 -7.63 -22.93 6.93
CA TRP A 131 -6.27 -22.44 7.12
C TRP A 131 -5.91 -21.34 6.11
N TRP A 132 -6.21 -21.56 4.82
CA TRP A 132 -5.95 -20.59 3.75
C TRP A 132 -6.75 -19.30 3.91
N ILE A 133 -8.03 -19.45 4.26
CA ILE A 133 -8.92 -18.30 4.49
C ILE A 133 -8.39 -17.45 5.64
N ARG A 134 -8.08 -18.07 6.79
CA ARG A 134 -7.52 -17.36 7.94
C ARG A 134 -6.20 -16.66 7.62
N GLN A 135 -5.31 -17.37 6.95
CA GLN A 135 -4.00 -16.84 6.55
C GLN A 135 -4.15 -15.63 5.63
N SER A 136 -5.10 -15.69 4.68
CA SER A 136 -5.34 -14.58 3.73
C SER A 136 -5.93 -13.36 4.43
N ILE A 137 -6.96 -13.55 5.27
CA ILE A 137 -7.55 -12.49 6.08
C ILE A 137 -6.51 -11.83 6.99
N GLN A 138 -5.72 -12.64 7.70
CA GLN A 138 -4.69 -12.12 8.61
C GLN A 138 -3.65 -11.30 7.84
N ARG A 139 -3.25 -11.76 6.66
CA ARG A 139 -2.30 -11.03 5.80
C ARG A 139 -2.89 -9.72 5.25
N GLY A 140 -4.17 -9.70 4.88
CA GLY A 140 -4.89 -8.50 4.47
C GLY A 140 -4.98 -7.49 5.62
N LEU A 141 -5.38 -7.95 6.80
CA LEU A 141 -5.40 -7.10 7.99
C LEU A 141 -4.01 -6.54 8.35
N GLU A 142 -2.94 -7.35 8.29
CA GLU A 142 -1.57 -6.86 8.52
C GLU A 142 -1.14 -5.80 7.50
N ALA A 143 -1.65 -5.86 6.27
CA ALA A 143 -1.32 -4.90 5.22
C ALA A 143 -2.11 -3.58 5.32
N SER A 144 -3.33 -3.63 5.86
CA SER A 144 -4.30 -2.53 5.86
C SER A 144 -4.65 -2.01 7.26
N ALA A 145 -4.10 -2.60 8.33
CA ALA A 145 -4.45 -2.26 9.72
C ALA A 145 -4.06 -0.83 10.13
N THR A 146 -3.11 -0.22 9.45
CA THR A 146 -2.60 1.12 9.75
C THR A 146 -2.61 1.98 8.50
N THR A 147 -2.94 3.28 8.65
CA THR A 147 -2.93 4.26 7.56
C THR A 147 -1.54 4.37 6.93
N ILE A 148 -0.48 4.39 7.75
CA ILE A 148 0.89 4.26 7.28
C ILE A 148 1.25 2.77 7.30
N ARG A 149 1.52 2.20 6.12
CA ARG A 149 1.82 0.78 5.99
C ARG A 149 3.11 0.40 6.71
N ILE A 150 2.98 -0.49 7.69
CA ILE A 150 4.11 -1.07 8.42
C ILE A 150 4.40 -2.48 7.86
N PRO A 151 5.65 -2.83 7.54
CA PRO A 151 6.00 -4.18 7.11
C PRO A 151 5.63 -5.23 8.17
N GLY A 152 5.06 -6.38 7.75
CA GLY A 152 4.51 -7.37 8.66
C GLY A 152 5.53 -8.01 9.64
N HIS A 153 6.85 -8.01 9.29
CA HIS A 153 7.88 -8.45 10.23
C HIS A 153 8.04 -7.46 11.39
N ARG A 154 7.97 -6.16 11.12
CA ARG A 154 8.05 -5.09 12.15
C ARG A 154 6.81 -5.08 13.05
N THR A 155 5.62 -5.33 12.48
CA THR A 155 4.38 -5.46 13.26
C THR A 155 4.45 -6.65 14.23
N ARG A 156 5.05 -7.78 13.81
CA ARG A 156 5.25 -8.93 14.68
C ARG A 156 6.26 -8.65 15.79
N GLU A 157 7.37 -8.01 15.45
CA GLU A 157 8.41 -7.59 16.40
C GLU A 157 7.83 -6.65 17.45
N LEU A 158 7.07 -5.62 17.01
CA LEU A 158 6.37 -4.68 17.88
C LEU A 158 5.40 -5.40 18.84
N ARG A 159 4.55 -6.30 18.34
CA ARG A 159 3.62 -7.08 19.20
C ARG A 159 4.36 -7.89 20.27
N THR A 160 5.48 -8.51 19.90
CA THR A 160 6.30 -9.29 20.84
C THR A 160 6.93 -8.36 21.88
N ALA A 161 7.44 -7.22 21.47
CA ALA A 161 8.05 -6.22 22.34
C ALA A 161 7.03 -5.58 23.29
N ILE A 162 5.81 -5.25 22.83
CA ILE A 162 4.72 -4.75 23.68
C ILE A 162 4.34 -5.80 24.73
N ALA A 163 4.19 -7.07 24.34
CA ALA A 163 3.87 -8.14 25.27
C ALA A 163 4.97 -8.31 26.35
N ALA A 164 6.24 -8.25 25.96
CA ALA A 164 7.37 -8.29 26.88
C ALA A 164 7.41 -7.05 27.79
N SER A 165 7.21 -5.86 27.24
CA SER A 165 7.14 -4.58 27.99
C SER A 165 6.04 -4.61 29.06
N THR A 166 4.85 -5.09 28.69
CA THR A 166 3.71 -5.23 29.62
C THR A 166 4.01 -6.23 30.74
N ALA A 167 4.75 -7.32 30.44
CA ALA A 167 5.08 -8.33 31.45
C ALA A 167 6.22 -7.93 32.36
N THR A 168 7.21 -7.16 31.88
CA THR A 168 8.45 -6.86 32.60
C THR A 168 8.57 -5.42 33.05
N GLY A 169 7.71 -4.49 32.59
CA GLY A 169 7.79 -3.06 32.84
C GLY A 169 8.95 -2.35 32.11
N VAL A 170 9.67 -3.05 31.22
CA VAL A 170 10.77 -2.48 30.43
C VAL A 170 10.17 -1.65 29.29
N ARG A 171 10.65 -0.43 29.07
CA ARG A 171 10.20 0.44 27.96
C ARG A 171 10.55 -0.16 26.61
N LEU A 172 9.71 0.13 25.62
CA LEU A 172 10.02 -0.17 24.22
C LEU A 172 11.28 0.58 23.78
N ASP A 173 12.03 -0.04 22.88
CA ASP A 173 13.11 0.62 22.15
C ASP A 173 12.54 1.81 21.34
N ASP A 174 13.32 2.88 21.16
CA ASP A 174 12.87 4.13 20.53
C ASP A 174 12.34 3.91 19.11
N GLU A 175 12.94 2.98 18.35
CA GLU A 175 12.48 2.63 17.01
C GLU A 175 11.11 1.92 17.03
N LEU A 176 10.90 1.01 17.95
CA LEU A 176 9.61 0.31 18.11
C LEU A 176 8.53 1.23 18.69
N ALA A 177 8.90 2.14 19.58
CA ALA A 177 7.99 3.16 20.10
C ALA A 177 7.52 4.11 18.97
N MET A 178 8.40 4.49 18.06
CA MET A 178 8.04 5.29 16.90
C MET A 178 7.08 4.53 15.97
N ILE A 179 7.31 3.23 15.74
CA ILE A 179 6.41 2.38 14.94
C ILE A 179 5.03 2.26 15.61
N ASP A 180 4.97 2.14 16.93
CA ASP A 180 3.71 2.11 17.68
C ASP A 180 2.93 3.42 17.51
N MET A 181 3.59 4.56 17.59
CA MET A 181 2.98 5.88 17.33
C MET A 181 2.42 6.00 15.91
N LEU A 182 3.08 5.44 14.89
CA LEU A 182 2.58 5.43 13.51
C LEU A 182 1.28 4.63 13.34
N GLY A 183 1.01 3.69 14.25
CA GLY A 183 -0.24 2.93 14.30
C GLY A 183 -1.40 3.67 14.98
N GLN A 184 -1.12 4.76 15.70
CA GLN A 184 -2.08 5.51 16.54
C GLN A 184 -2.41 6.88 15.97
N LEU A 185 -2.56 6.98 14.64
CA LEU A 185 -2.91 8.25 13.99
C LEU A 185 -4.34 8.66 14.37
N GLU A 186 -4.49 9.94 14.71
CA GLU A 186 -5.76 10.57 15.01
C GLU A 186 -6.29 11.31 13.77
N SER A 187 -7.63 11.39 13.64
CA SER A 187 -8.25 12.16 12.56
C SER A 187 -8.13 13.66 12.83
N MET A 188 -7.73 14.42 11.84
CA MET A 188 -7.71 15.88 11.87
C MET A 188 -9.14 16.48 12.00
N ASP A 189 -10.16 15.73 11.58
CA ASP A 189 -11.57 16.13 11.67
C ASP A 189 -12.20 15.76 13.01
N ARG A 190 -11.43 15.20 13.95
CA ARG A 190 -11.92 14.89 15.29
C ARG A 190 -12.37 16.17 15.99
N PRO A 191 -13.64 16.25 16.43
CA PRO A 191 -14.17 17.42 17.13
C PRO A 191 -13.47 17.61 18.48
N ILE A 192 -13.24 18.87 18.84
CA ILE A 192 -12.65 19.26 20.12
C ILE A 192 -13.68 20.04 20.92
N GLY A 193 -14.05 19.50 22.11
CA GLY A 193 -15.09 20.09 22.96
C GLY A 193 -16.48 20.00 22.31
N ASP A 194 -17.38 20.91 22.72
CA ASP A 194 -18.77 20.96 22.28
C ASP A 194 -18.98 21.92 21.07
N GLY A 195 -17.90 22.50 20.54
CA GLY A 195 -17.92 23.47 19.44
C GLY A 195 -17.74 22.87 18.05
N PRO A 196 -17.76 23.70 17.01
CA PRO A 196 -17.51 23.28 15.64
C PRO A 196 -16.01 23.04 15.33
N ASP A 197 -15.12 23.27 16.30
CA ASP A 197 -13.67 23.16 16.12
C ASP A 197 -13.22 21.71 16.05
N THR A 198 -12.23 21.46 15.17
CA THR A 198 -11.63 20.14 14.97
C THR A 198 -10.14 20.18 15.35
N LEU A 199 -9.52 18.99 15.53
CA LEU A 199 -8.09 18.88 15.79
C LEU A 199 -7.27 19.62 14.72
N GLY A 200 -7.72 19.60 13.46
CA GLY A 200 -7.09 20.30 12.37
C GLY A 200 -7.02 21.82 12.53
N THR A 201 -8.00 22.42 13.22
CA THR A 201 -8.00 23.88 13.45
C THR A 201 -6.93 24.34 14.45
N LEU A 202 -6.42 23.43 15.29
CA LEU A 202 -5.34 23.72 16.25
C LEU A 202 -3.94 23.56 15.65
N VAL A 203 -3.81 22.86 14.53
CA VAL A 203 -2.52 22.63 13.88
C VAL A 203 -2.13 23.90 13.14
N ALA A 204 -1.05 24.54 13.61
CA ALA A 204 -0.51 25.71 12.95
C ALA A 204 0.02 25.36 11.54
N SER A 205 -0.25 26.25 10.57
CA SER A 205 0.38 26.13 9.25
C SER A 205 1.88 26.30 9.36
N SER A 206 2.63 25.48 8.63
CA SER A 206 4.09 25.65 8.44
C SER A 206 4.41 26.68 7.35
N GLU A 207 3.41 27.19 6.64
CA GLU A 207 3.59 28.23 5.65
C GLU A 207 3.93 29.55 6.34
N GLU A 208 4.81 30.32 5.70
CA GLU A 208 5.20 31.62 6.25
C GLU A 208 4.04 32.60 6.23
N GLY A 209 3.88 33.27 7.35
CA GLY A 209 2.91 34.33 7.48
C GLY A 209 3.24 35.56 6.61
N PRO A 210 2.24 36.42 6.36
CA PRO A 210 2.45 37.66 5.62
C PRO A 210 3.51 38.56 6.27
N ASP A 211 3.64 38.50 7.59
CA ASP A 211 4.62 39.27 8.35
C ASP A 211 6.06 38.82 8.03
N ASP A 212 6.31 37.50 8.02
CA ASP A 212 7.62 36.95 7.67
C ASP A 212 7.95 37.21 6.19
N ALA A 213 6.97 37.15 5.31
CA ALA A 213 7.12 37.50 3.91
C ALA A 213 7.47 38.98 3.72
N ALA A 214 6.88 39.89 4.52
CA ALA A 214 7.18 41.30 4.49
C ALA A 214 8.61 41.56 4.98
N VAL A 215 9.01 40.97 6.12
CA VAL A 215 10.37 41.09 6.66
C VAL A 215 11.40 40.59 5.65
N ARG A 216 11.16 39.45 5.02
CA ARG A 216 12.06 38.93 3.98
C ARG A 216 12.13 39.82 2.73
N ARG A 217 11.03 40.46 2.33
CA ARG A 217 11.03 41.40 1.21
C ARG A 217 11.94 42.60 1.53
N VAL A 218 11.80 43.18 2.75
CA VAL A 218 12.63 44.28 3.17
C VAL A 218 14.11 43.88 3.25
N ALA A 219 14.42 42.72 3.84
CA ALA A 219 15.77 42.19 3.88
C ALA A 219 16.38 41.97 2.48
N ARG A 220 15.62 41.46 1.52
CA ARG A 220 16.04 41.32 0.11
C ARG A 220 16.36 42.68 -0.51
N GLN A 221 15.50 43.68 -0.31
CA GLN A 221 15.74 45.04 -0.82
C GLN A 221 17.02 45.64 -0.25
N GLN A 222 17.27 45.45 1.05
CA GLN A 222 18.50 45.91 1.70
C GLN A 222 19.74 45.20 1.12
N ILE A 223 19.67 43.88 0.92
CA ILE A 223 20.77 43.11 0.30
C ILE A 223 21.02 43.60 -1.13
N ASP A 224 19.96 43.83 -1.90
CA ASP A 224 20.07 44.32 -3.29
C ASP A 224 20.71 45.74 -3.32
N ALA A 225 20.37 46.59 -2.41
CA ALA A 225 20.99 47.94 -2.27
C ALA A 225 22.47 47.82 -1.90
N LEU A 226 22.82 46.94 -0.96
CA LEU A 226 24.21 46.68 -0.58
C LEU A 226 25.02 46.12 -1.75
N LEU A 227 24.50 45.16 -2.49
CA LEU A 227 25.15 44.58 -3.68
C LEU A 227 25.42 45.66 -4.75
N GLY A 228 24.61 46.71 -4.81
CA GLY A 228 24.82 47.85 -5.73
C GLY A 228 26.09 48.66 -5.41
N HIS A 229 26.72 48.52 -4.23
CA HIS A 229 28.01 49.15 -3.89
C HIS A 229 29.24 48.38 -4.40
N LEU A 230 29.01 47.19 -4.97
CA LEU A 230 30.07 46.35 -5.55
C LEU A 230 30.16 46.56 -7.08
N ASP A 231 31.31 46.22 -7.64
CA ASP A 231 31.45 46.04 -9.09
C ASP A 231 30.66 44.79 -9.57
N ASP A 232 30.20 44.79 -10.81
CA ASP A 232 29.33 43.76 -11.36
C ASP A 232 29.85 42.33 -11.16
N THR A 233 31.15 42.14 -11.35
CA THR A 233 31.78 40.83 -11.19
C THR A 233 31.82 40.37 -9.71
N SER A 234 32.02 41.27 -8.78
CA SER A 234 31.99 40.96 -7.33
C SER A 234 30.57 40.76 -6.84
N ALA A 235 29.61 41.57 -7.34
CA ALA A 235 28.19 41.41 -7.03
C ALA A 235 27.67 40.05 -7.56
N PHE A 236 28.04 39.71 -8.79
CA PHE A 236 27.70 38.39 -9.35
C PHE A 236 28.29 37.23 -8.52
N ALA A 237 29.60 37.32 -8.20
CA ALA A 237 30.25 36.23 -7.43
C ALA A 237 29.62 36.03 -6.04
N VAL A 238 29.19 37.10 -5.38
CA VAL A 238 28.47 37.03 -4.11
C VAL A 238 27.06 36.51 -4.33
N ALA A 239 26.33 37.00 -5.31
CA ALA A 239 24.95 36.57 -5.61
C ALA A 239 24.88 35.08 -5.95
N ALA A 240 25.76 34.60 -6.82
CA ALA A 240 25.83 33.19 -7.19
C ALA A 240 26.29 32.30 -6.04
N ARG A 241 27.19 32.79 -5.16
CA ARG A 241 27.67 32.00 -4.00
C ARG A 241 26.56 31.77 -2.96
N PHE A 242 25.73 32.78 -2.70
CA PHE A 242 24.72 32.75 -1.65
C PHE A 242 23.29 32.58 -2.16
N GLY A 243 23.08 32.36 -3.45
CA GLY A 243 21.75 32.17 -4.03
C GLY A 243 20.89 33.41 -3.98
N LEU A 244 21.48 34.60 -4.21
CA LEU A 244 20.79 35.87 -4.25
C LEU A 244 20.36 36.23 -5.68
N ARG A 245 19.42 37.17 -5.85
CA ARG A 245 18.92 37.67 -7.14
C ARG A 245 18.46 36.58 -8.11
N GLY A 246 17.90 35.47 -7.57
CA GLY A 246 17.39 34.35 -8.36
C GLY A 246 18.46 33.34 -8.83
N HIS A 247 19.71 33.49 -8.39
CA HIS A 247 20.72 32.46 -8.60
C HIS A 247 20.53 31.31 -7.63
N GLU A 248 20.84 30.08 -8.05
CA GLU A 248 21.02 28.95 -7.13
C GLU A 248 22.39 29.01 -6.47
N PRO A 249 22.53 28.61 -5.19
CA PRO A 249 23.81 28.60 -4.51
C PRO A 249 24.86 27.73 -5.23
N ALA A 250 25.95 28.36 -5.70
CA ALA A 250 26.98 27.70 -6.49
C ALA A 250 28.29 27.50 -5.71
N THR A 251 29.09 26.54 -6.15
CA THR A 251 30.42 26.31 -5.60
C THR A 251 31.42 27.33 -6.17
N PHE A 252 32.53 27.58 -5.48
CA PHE A 252 33.58 28.46 -6.00
C PHE A 252 34.17 27.97 -7.34
N ALA A 253 34.15 26.66 -7.58
CA ALA A 253 34.59 26.08 -8.84
C ALA A 253 33.62 26.43 -9.99
N ALA A 254 32.33 26.25 -9.80
CA ALA A 254 31.32 26.58 -10.80
C ALA A 254 31.32 28.08 -11.16
N ILE A 255 31.44 28.96 -10.16
CA ILE A 255 31.53 30.42 -10.37
C ILE A 255 32.85 30.78 -11.09
N ALA A 256 33.96 30.06 -10.82
CA ALA A 256 35.24 30.27 -11.44
C ALA A 256 35.22 29.91 -12.94
N ASP A 257 34.55 28.80 -13.28
CA ASP A 257 34.37 28.38 -14.67
C ASP A 257 33.55 29.41 -15.45
N GLU A 258 32.50 29.97 -14.86
CA GLU A 258 31.65 31.00 -15.47
C GLU A 258 32.38 32.34 -15.67
N LEU A 259 33.26 32.71 -14.73
CA LEU A 259 34.02 33.95 -14.77
C LEU A 259 35.37 33.82 -15.50
N GLY A 260 35.78 32.62 -15.91
CA GLY A 260 37.06 32.37 -16.54
C GLY A 260 38.27 32.62 -15.64
N VAL A 261 38.15 32.37 -14.32
CA VAL A 261 39.21 32.61 -13.33
C VAL A 261 39.43 31.35 -12.46
N THR A 262 40.41 31.39 -11.57
CA THR A 262 40.63 30.28 -10.66
C THR A 262 39.67 30.30 -9.47
N PRO A 263 39.27 29.15 -8.90
CA PRO A 263 38.42 29.07 -7.74
C PRO A 263 38.94 29.87 -6.53
N GLN A 264 40.27 29.94 -6.40
CA GLN A 264 40.91 30.69 -5.35
C GLN A 264 40.80 32.21 -5.54
N ALA A 265 40.76 32.67 -6.81
CA ALA A 265 40.55 34.09 -7.12
C ALA A 265 39.11 34.47 -6.81
N VAL A 266 38.11 33.62 -7.11
CA VAL A 266 36.71 33.84 -6.74
C VAL A 266 36.54 33.92 -5.23
N ARG A 267 37.10 32.98 -4.49
CA ARG A 267 37.06 32.97 -3.02
C ARG A 267 37.57 34.28 -2.44
N ARG A 268 38.76 34.72 -2.86
CA ARG A 268 39.35 36.00 -2.40
C ARG A 268 38.49 37.21 -2.79
N ARG A 269 37.85 37.17 -3.97
CA ARG A 269 36.95 38.23 -4.42
C ARG A 269 35.70 38.30 -3.54
N VAL A 270 35.05 37.17 -3.25
CA VAL A 270 33.89 37.09 -2.35
C VAL A 270 34.25 37.58 -0.93
N GLU A 271 35.38 37.13 -0.40
CA GLU A 271 35.85 37.58 0.93
C GLU A 271 36.06 39.10 0.99
N ARG A 272 36.72 39.68 -0.04
CA ARG A 272 36.90 41.15 -0.14
C ARG A 272 35.57 41.90 -0.33
N ALA A 273 34.68 41.35 -1.14
CA ALA A 273 33.37 41.93 -1.35
C ALA A 273 32.56 41.96 -0.04
N ILE A 274 32.54 40.87 0.70
CA ILE A 274 31.87 40.81 2.02
C ILE A 274 32.52 41.83 3.02
N ALA A 275 33.84 41.95 3.05
CA ALA A 275 34.52 42.92 3.88
C ALA A 275 34.09 44.35 3.52
N LYS A 276 33.99 44.68 2.23
CA LYS A 276 33.53 45.99 1.75
C LYS A 276 32.05 46.23 2.11
N LEU A 277 31.17 45.23 1.97
CA LEU A 277 29.75 45.33 2.35
C LEU A 277 29.57 45.57 3.85
N ARG A 278 30.37 44.96 4.69
CA ARG A 278 30.35 45.18 6.16
C ARG A 278 30.61 46.64 6.55
N THR A 279 31.38 47.38 5.78
CA THR A 279 31.62 48.81 6.06
C THR A 279 30.43 49.72 5.67
N HIS A 280 29.55 49.22 4.80
CA HIS A 280 28.35 49.94 4.33
C HIS A 280 27.07 49.43 4.99
N ALA A 281 27.13 48.29 5.69
CA ALA A 281 25.97 47.79 6.43
C ALA A 281 25.83 48.65 7.71
N GLU A 282 24.78 49.45 7.79
CA GLU A 282 24.35 49.97 9.05
C GLU A 282 23.98 48.80 9.99
N PRO A 283 24.31 48.90 11.29
CA PRO A 283 23.90 47.85 12.22
C PRO A 283 22.37 47.73 12.18
N ILE A 284 21.90 46.57 11.65
CA ILE A 284 20.48 46.24 11.72
C ILE A 284 20.13 46.18 13.19
N ALA A 285 19.34 47.13 13.64
CA ALA A 285 18.87 47.19 15.01
C ALA A 285 18.13 45.87 15.30
N ALA A 286 18.63 45.11 16.28
CA ALA A 286 18.07 43.86 16.73
C ALA A 286 16.73 44.05 17.41
#